data_a67e14bf0e4e3c5a2e00a50efee1bc9c
#
_entry.id   a67e14bf0e4e3c5a2e00a50efee1bc9c
#
_cell.length_a   1.000
_cell.length_b   1.000
_cell.length_c   1.000
_cell.angle_alpha   90.00
_cell.angle_beta   90.00
_cell.angle_gamma   90.00
#
_symmetry.space_group_name_H-M   'P 1'
#
loop_
_entity.id
_entity.type
_entity.pdbx_description
1 polymer ?
#
loop_
_entity_poly.entity_id
_entity_poly.type
_entity_poly.pdbx_seq_one_letter_code
_entity_poly.pdbx_strand_id
1 'polypeptide(L)'
;MTETSQNIFNFTNGRVQLKDITIQLPLSWQVDHCAPPSAIVSNFNEETDVKITSSHPLLGDLPWTIQFAGCQQGGKNIELPYEFVGKNRTIAQKSSLLTKEWIKLRFGVFEEDGFDGDNLYPSSFVEGKSNMSNNGCPDKHQVCIVLGSSDKSLPR
;
A
#
# COMPACT_ATOMS: atom_id res chain seq x y z
N MET A 1 -9.80 7.99 -2.58
CA MET A 1 -9.17 8.44 -1.30
C MET A 1 -10.11 8.39 -0.10
N THR A 2 -11.37 8.81 -0.20
CA THR A 2 -12.33 8.75 0.93
C THR A 2 -12.48 7.33 1.48
N GLU A 3 -12.65 6.33 0.62
CA GLU A 3 -12.80 4.94 1.02
C GLU A 3 -11.48 4.36 1.59
N THR A 4 -10.33 4.76 1.05
CA THR A 4 -9.02 4.40 1.64
C THR A 4 -8.88 4.97 3.05
N SER A 5 -9.28 6.23 3.27
CA SER A 5 -9.28 6.84 4.60
C SER A 5 -10.18 6.10 5.59
N GLN A 6 -11.36 5.67 5.13
CA GLN A 6 -12.29 4.89 5.95
C GLN A 6 -11.71 3.50 6.30
N ASN A 7 -11.05 2.84 5.35
CA ASN A 7 -10.40 1.55 5.58
C ASN A 7 -9.27 1.69 6.61
N ILE A 8 -8.43 2.74 6.49
CA ILE A 8 -7.38 3.04 7.47
C ILE A 8 -7.97 3.32 8.85
N PHE A 9 -9.04 4.09 8.92
CA PHE A 9 -9.73 4.39 10.18
C PHE A 9 -10.28 3.12 10.84
N ASN A 10 -10.96 2.29 10.09
CA ASN A 10 -11.49 1.01 10.59
C ASN A 10 -10.36 0.08 11.05
N PHE A 11 -9.31 -0.04 10.24
CA PHE A 11 -8.14 -0.87 10.54
C PHE A 11 -7.43 -0.42 11.83
N THR A 12 -7.30 0.87 12.05
CA THR A 12 -6.63 1.43 13.23
C THR A 12 -7.57 1.58 14.45
N ASN A 13 -8.75 0.98 14.42
CA ASN A 13 -9.77 1.14 15.46
C ASN A 13 -10.07 2.62 15.77
N GLY A 14 -10.24 3.43 14.74
CA GLY A 14 -10.60 4.83 14.84
C GLY A 14 -9.46 5.79 15.19
N ARG A 15 -8.21 5.33 15.15
CA ARG A 15 -7.06 6.15 15.59
C ARG A 15 -6.43 6.98 14.48
N VAL A 16 -6.53 6.54 13.23
CA VAL A 16 -5.87 7.21 12.09
C VAL A 16 -6.84 7.36 10.93
N GLN A 17 -6.83 8.53 10.32
CA GLN A 17 -7.54 8.78 9.05
C GLN A 17 -6.74 9.77 8.20
N LEU A 18 -6.93 9.72 6.89
CA LEU A 18 -6.42 10.74 5.98
C LEU A 18 -7.34 11.95 6.02
N LYS A 19 -6.84 13.07 6.51
CA LYS A 19 -7.62 14.31 6.67
C LYS A 19 -7.38 15.27 5.50
N ASP A 20 -6.13 15.57 5.25
CA ASP A 20 -5.72 16.53 4.25
C ASP A 20 -4.85 15.83 3.20
N ILE A 21 -5.16 16.06 1.92
CA ILE A 21 -4.43 15.49 0.79
C ILE A 21 -3.99 16.63 -0.09
N THR A 22 -2.68 16.81 -0.21
CA THR A 22 -2.08 17.82 -1.09
C THR A 22 -1.63 17.15 -2.38
N ILE A 23 -2.09 17.65 -3.51
CA ILE A 23 -1.66 17.21 -4.83
C ILE A 23 -0.66 18.22 -5.38
N GLN A 24 0.56 17.76 -5.62
CA GLN A 24 1.62 18.57 -6.23
C GLN A 24 1.67 18.26 -7.73
N LEU A 25 1.58 19.30 -8.54
CA LEU A 25 1.68 19.19 -9.99
C LEU A 25 3.06 19.68 -10.46
N PRO A 26 3.68 19.01 -11.46
CA PRO A 26 4.94 19.49 -12.04
C PRO A 26 4.77 20.88 -12.65
N LEU A 27 5.80 21.75 -12.48
CA LEU A 27 5.83 23.08 -13.12
C LEU A 27 5.76 23.01 -14.65
N SER A 28 6.19 21.89 -15.23
CA SER A 28 6.16 21.66 -16.67
C SER A 28 4.78 21.37 -17.24
N TRP A 29 3.80 21.11 -16.38
CA TRP A 29 2.43 20.88 -16.83
C TRP A 29 1.73 22.22 -17.10
N GLN A 30 1.11 22.32 -18.27
CA GLN A 30 0.24 23.45 -18.60
C GLN A 30 -1.09 23.27 -17.87
N VAL A 31 -1.24 23.98 -16.76
CA VAL A 31 -2.39 23.82 -15.85
C VAL A 31 -3.57 24.74 -16.20
N ASP A 32 -3.48 25.53 -17.26
CA ASP A 32 -4.42 26.60 -17.59
C ASP A 32 -5.88 26.16 -17.75
N HIS A 33 -6.12 24.86 -17.96
CA HIS A 33 -7.46 24.33 -18.18
C HIS A 33 -7.88 23.20 -17.22
N CYS A 34 -6.98 22.69 -16.37
CA CYS A 34 -7.25 21.47 -15.61
C CYS A 34 -7.02 21.59 -14.10
N ALA A 35 -6.31 22.60 -13.62
CA ALA A 35 -6.00 22.73 -12.19
C ALA A 35 -6.95 23.73 -11.51
N PRO A 36 -7.47 23.40 -10.32
CA PRO A 36 -8.15 24.38 -9.50
C PRO A 36 -7.15 25.48 -9.07
N PRO A 37 -7.63 26.71 -8.80
CA PRO A 37 -6.77 27.85 -8.41
C PRO A 37 -5.88 27.62 -7.19
N SER A 38 -6.20 26.57 -6.40
CA SER A 38 -5.48 26.18 -5.21
C SER A 38 -4.40 25.11 -5.46
N ALA A 39 -4.16 24.69 -6.71
CA ALA A 39 -3.13 23.71 -7.00
C ALA A 39 -1.76 24.30 -6.68
N ILE A 40 -1.02 23.66 -5.78
CA ILE A 40 0.34 24.02 -5.44
C ILE A 40 1.24 23.50 -6.55
N VAL A 41 1.73 24.41 -7.38
CA VAL A 41 2.78 24.12 -8.36
C VAL A 41 4.10 24.25 -7.63
N SER A 42 4.78 23.15 -7.36
CA SER A 42 6.08 23.16 -6.69
C SER A 42 7.13 22.41 -7.50
N ASN A 43 8.39 22.76 -7.30
CA ASN A 43 9.48 21.88 -7.70
C ASN A 43 9.26 20.54 -7.00
N PHE A 44 9.43 19.43 -7.73
CA PHE A 44 9.28 18.09 -7.19
C PHE A 44 10.10 17.97 -5.90
N ASN A 45 9.43 17.93 -4.76
CA ASN A 45 10.06 17.53 -3.53
C ASN A 45 10.21 16.00 -3.55
N GLU A 46 11.41 15.52 -3.25
CA GLU A 46 11.68 14.09 -3.14
C GLU A 46 10.89 13.41 -2.01
N GLU A 47 10.24 14.19 -1.14
CA GLU A 47 9.52 13.77 0.06
C GLU A 47 7.99 13.75 -0.13
N THR A 48 7.51 13.09 -1.17
CA THR A 48 6.07 12.87 -1.32
C THR A 48 5.69 11.48 -0.82
N ASP A 49 4.58 11.37 -0.09
CA ASP A 49 4.06 10.06 0.38
C ASP A 49 3.66 9.16 -0.79
N VAL A 50 3.13 9.74 -1.88
CA VAL A 50 2.68 9.00 -3.07
C VAL A 50 3.21 9.68 -4.32
N LYS A 51 3.86 8.92 -5.22
CA LYS A 51 4.31 9.35 -6.53
C LYS A 51 3.53 8.67 -7.63
N ILE A 52 3.02 9.44 -8.58
CA ILE A 52 2.42 8.89 -9.80
C ILE A 52 3.57 8.52 -10.76
N THR A 53 3.59 7.26 -11.18
CA THR A 53 4.67 6.69 -12.02
C THR A 53 4.13 5.86 -13.18
N SER A 54 5.02 5.35 -14.02
CA SER A 54 4.71 4.31 -14.98
C SER A 54 4.58 2.95 -14.30
N SER A 55 3.99 1.98 -15.00
CA SER A 55 3.85 0.60 -14.52
C SER A 55 5.21 -0.03 -14.19
N HIS A 56 5.24 -0.79 -13.10
CA HIS A 56 6.42 -1.53 -12.70
C HIS A 56 6.66 -2.76 -13.60
N PRO A 57 7.89 -3.05 -14.03
CA PRO A 57 8.16 -4.17 -14.93
C PRO A 57 7.67 -5.55 -14.44
N LEU A 58 7.68 -5.78 -13.13
CA LEU A 58 7.26 -7.05 -12.53
C LEU A 58 5.85 -6.98 -11.93
N LEU A 59 5.50 -5.89 -11.25
CA LEU A 59 4.21 -5.73 -10.56
C LEU A 59 3.11 -5.18 -11.47
N GLY A 60 3.48 -4.76 -12.67
CA GLY A 60 2.54 -4.17 -13.62
C GLY A 60 1.96 -2.86 -13.10
N ASP A 61 0.63 -2.77 -13.10
CA ASP A 61 -0.12 -1.59 -12.69
C ASP A 61 -0.55 -1.57 -11.21
N LEU A 62 0.02 -2.45 -10.38
CA LEU A 62 -0.25 -2.45 -8.95
C LEU A 62 0.57 -1.37 -8.24
N PRO A 63 0.01 -0.67 -7.24
CA PRO A 63 0.79 0.22 -6.40
C PRO A 63 1.78 -0.59 -5.55
N TRP A 64 2.93 -0.01 -5.25
CA TRP A 64 3.91 -0.63 -4.35
C TRP A 64 4.62 0.41 -3.48
N THR A 65 4.99 0.01 -2.29
CA THR A 65 5.75 0.85 -1.36
C THR A 65 7.23 0.56 -1.47
N ILE A 66 8.04 1.61 -1.62
CA ILE A 66 9.49 1.49 -1.58
C ILE A 66 9.94 1.35 -0.13
N GLN A 67 10.50 0.19 0.21
CA GLN A 67 11.01 -0.13 1.54
C GLN A 67 12.49 -0.52 1.44
N PHE A 68 13.37 0.20 2.14
CA PHE A 68 14.81 -0.07 2.19
C PHE A 68 15.27 -0.52 3.59
N ALA A 69 14.40 -0.35 4.57
CA ALA A 69 14.71 -0.54 5.97
C ALA A 69 14.14 -1.85 6.51
N GLY A 70 14.51 -2.20 7.72
CA GLY A 70 14.01 -3.38 8.41
C GLY A 70 12.54 -3.29 8.83
N CYS A 71 12.02 -4.37 9.40
CA CYS A 71 10.68 -4.42 9.95
C CYS A 71 10.44 -3.28 10.96
N GLN A 72 9.23 -2.71 10.97
CA GLN A 72 8.82 -1.56 11.78
C GLN A 72 9.47 -0.21 11.38
N GLN A 73 10.20 -0.16 10.30
CA GLN A 73 10.70 1.09 9.75
C GLN A 73 9.86 1.47 8.53
N GLY A 74 9.23 2.62 8.57
CA GLY A 74 8.35 3.09 7.51
C GLY A 74 9.01 3.09 6.13
N GLY A 75 8.20 2.91 5.10
CA GLY A 75 8.66 3.00 3.71
C GLY A 75 9.01 4.44 3.32
N LYS A 76 9.65 4.60 2.17
CA LYS A 76 10.01 5.91 1.63
C LYS A 76 8.79 6.61 1.01
N ASN A 77 8.14 5.96 0.07
CA ASN A 77 6.96 6.45 -0.64
C ASN A 77 6.22 5.29 -1.31
N ILE A 78 4.98 5.54 -1.71
CA ILE A 78 4.20 4.65 -2.54
C ILE A 78 4.36 5.09 -3.99
N GLU A 79 4.79 4.18 -4.86
CA GLU A 79 4.76 4.36 -6.30
C GLU A 79 3.38 3.91 -6.81
N LEU A 80 2.65 4.83 -7.43
CA LEU A 80 1.30 4.60 -7.92
C LEU A 80 1.29 4.70 -9.45
N PRO A 81 1.20 3.57 -10.17
CA PRO A 81 1.11 3.60 -11.61
C PRO A 81 -0.12 4.38 -12.10
N TYR A 82 0.03 5.24 -13.10
CA TYR A 82 -1.10 6.00 -13.64
C TYR A 82 -2.18 5.09 -14.24
N GLU A 83 -1.81 3.91 -14.76
CA GLU A 83 -2.74 2.90 -15.26
C GLU A 83 -3.63 2.31 -14.15
N PHE A 84 -3.15 2.29 -12.90
CA PHE A 84 -3.95 1.84 -11.77
C PHE A 84 -5.23 2.66 -11.61
N VAL A 85 -5.14 3.96 -11.85
CA VAL A 85 -6.29 4.87 -11.76
C VAL A 85 -7.28 4.61 -12.88
N GLY A 86 -6.79 4.39 -14.11
CA GLY A 86 -7.59 4.22 -15.32
C GLY A 86 -8.20 2.82 -15.50
N LYS A 87 -7.63 1.79 -14.89
CA LYS A 87 -8.09 0.41 -15.07
C LYS A 87 -9.42 0.11 -14.38
N ASN A 88 -10.10 -0.89 -14.93
CA ASN A 88 -11.46 -1.30 -14.55
C ASN A 88 -11.49 -2.10 -13.24
N ARG A 89 -11.00 -1.48 -12.14
CA ARG A 89 -11.15 -2.00 -10.78
C ARG A 89 -12.22 -1.22 -10.05
N THR A 90 -12.96 -1.89 -9.19
CA THR A 90 -13.94 -1.21 -8.32
C THR A 90 -13.21 -0.26 -7.36
N ILE A 91 -13.92 0.74 -6.85
CA ILE A 91 -13.38 1.68 -5.86
C ILE A 91 -12.91 0.90 -4.61
N ALA A 92 -13.67 -0.10 -4.17
CA ALA A 92 -13.31 -0.95 -3.04
C ALA A 92 -11.97 -1.69 -3.27
N GLN A 93 -11.78 -2.28 -4.45
CA GLN A 93 -10.51 -2.94 -4.80
C GLN A 93 -9.33 -1.97 -4.81
N LYS A 94 -9.51 -0.80 -5.44
CA LYS A 94 -8.46 0.25 -5.44
C LYS A 94 -8.15 0.74 -4.03
N SER A 95 -9.16 0.94 -3.23
CA SER A 95 -9.02 1.38 -1.84
C SER A 95 -8.30 0.35 -0.98
N SER A 96 -8.64 -0.93 -1.10
CA SER A 96 -7.98 -2.01 -0.37
C SER A 96 -6.48 -2.08 -0.69
N LEU A 97 -6.13 -2.04 -1.98
CA LEU A 97 -4.73 -2.04 -2.43
C LEU A 97 -3.94 -0.83 -1.90
N LEU A 98 -4.53 0.37 -1.99
CA LEU A 98 -3.89 1.58 -1.46
C LEU A 98 -3.76 1.54 0.07
N THR A 99 -4.74 0.99 0.78
CA THR A 99 -4.67 0.82 2.23
C THR A 99 -3.51 -0.09 2.62
N LYS A 100 -3.33 -1.22 1.91
CA LYS A 100 -2.21 -2.14 2.11
C LYS A 100 -0.86 -1.42 1.97
N GLU A 101 -0.69 -0.67 0.88
CA GLU A 101 0.56 0.06 0.64
C GLU A 101 0.78 1.20 1.66
N TRP A 102 -0.28 1.89 2.06
CA TRP A 102 -0.18 2.92 3.09
C TRP A 102 0.27 2.36 4.44
N ILE A 103 -0.20 1.17 4.80
CA ILE A 103 0.22 0.48 6.03
C ILE A 103 1.71 0.13 5.97
N LYS A 104 2.20 -0.36 4.84
CA LYS A 104 3.64 -0.59 4.62
C LYS A 104 4.43 0.71 4.76
N LEU A 105 3.94 1.80 4.16
CA LEU A 105 4.58 3.11 4.24
C LEU A 105 4.71 3.60 5.68
N ARG A 106 3.67 3.50 6.48
CA ARG A 106 3.62 4.10 7.82
C ARG A 106 4.13 3.21 8.94
N PHE A 107 3.92 1.90 8.83
CA PHE A 107 4.27 0.96 9.90
C PHE A 107 5.44 0.05 9.55
N GLY A 108 5.94 0.09 8.34
CA GLY A 108 7.08 -0.73 7.92
C GLY A 108 6.83 -2.22 7.99
N VAL A 109 5.60 -2.65 7.76
CA VAL A 109 5.26 -4.07 7.65
C VAL A 109 5.62 -4.58 6.27
N PHE A 110 6.00 -5.86 6.18
CA PHE A 110 6.31 -6.49 4.91
C PHE A 110 5.08 -7.17 4.29
N GLU A 111 5.23 -7.55 3.04
CA GLU A 111 4.28 -8.41 2.35
C GLU A 111 4.29 -9.78 3.01
N GLU A 112 3.12 -10.25 3.43
CA GLU A 112 2.97 -11.63 3.95
C GLU A 112 2.44 -12.58 2.86
N ASP A 113 1.98 -12.03 1.74
CA ASP A 113 1.59 -12.84 0.59
C ASP A 113 2.85 -13.45 -0.03
N GLY A 114 2.88 -14.76 -0.15
CA GLY A 114 3.97 -15.44 -0.84
C GLY A 114 3.90 -15.25 -2.35
N PHE A 115 4.96 -15.63 -3.04
CA PHE A 115 5.09 -15.54 -4.49
C PHE A 115 5.06 -16.92 -5.13
N ASP A 116 4.35 -17.03 -6.25
CA ASP A 116 4.29 -18.27 -7.01
C ASP A 116 5.69 -18.64 -7.54
N GLY A 117 6.15 -19.84 -7.19
CA GLY A 117 7.46 -20.33 -7.59
C GLY A 117 8.65 -19.86 -6.76
N ASP A 118 8.43 -19.07 -5.72
CA ASP A 118 9.48 -18.69 -4.77
C ASP A 118 9.66 -19.80 -3.73
N ASN A 119 10.89 -20.29 -3.56
CA ASN A 119 11.20 -21.36 -2.60
C ASN A 119 11.32 -20.86 -1.16
N LEU A 120 11.61 -19.58 -0.96
CA LEU A 120 11.76 -18.97 0.38
C LEU A 120 10.42 -18.42 0.88
N TYR A 121 9.65 -17.84 -0.02
CA TYR A 121 8.35 -17.24 0.28
C TYR A 121 7.28 -17.75 -0.69
N PRO A 122 6.93 -19.04 -0.65
CA PRO A 122 5.93 -19.60 -1.56
C PRO A 122 4.55 -19.03 -1.28
N SER A 123 3.73 -18.90 -2.33
CA SER A 123 2.32 -18.47 -2.20
C SER A 123 1.45 -19.48 -1.42
N SER A 124 1.89 -20.72 -1.35
CA SER A 124 1.23 -21.81 -0.61
C SER A 124 2.25 -22.74 0.01
N PHE A 125 1.92 -23.33 1.14
CA PHE A 125 2.75 -24.31 1.81
C PHE A 125 1.89 -25.51 2.25
N VAL A 126 2.54 -26.65 2.47
CA VAL A 126 1.88 -27.88 2.93
C VAL A 126 1.90 -27.91 4.45
N GLU A 127 0.73 -27.80 5.06
CA GLU A 127 0.56 -27.91 6.50
C GLU A 127 0.18 -29.37 6.85
N GLY A 128 1.12 -30.07 7.48
CA GLY A 128 0.92 -31.49 7.81
C GLY A 128 0.98 -32.43 6.60
N LYS A 129 0.30 -33.57 6.67
CA LYS A 129 0.42 -34.63 5.65
C LYS A 129 -0.41 -34.43 4.38
N SER A 130 -1.33 -33.46 4.30
CA SER A 130 -2.22 -33.30 3.14
C SER A 130 -2.95 -31.96 2.95
N ASN A 131 -2.77 -30.97 3.81
CA ASN A 131 -3.47 -29.69 3.64
C ASN A 131 -2.53 -28.65 3.03
N MET A 132 -2.91 -28.11 1.85
CA MET A 132 -2.27 -26.90 1.31
C MET A 132 -2.89 -25.69 1.99
N SER A 133 -2.06 -24.90 2.65
CA SER A 133 -2.42 -23.58 3.19
C SER A 133 -1.76 -22.49 2.35
N ASN A 134 -2.51 -21.45 2.04
CA ASN A 134 -1.98 -20.29 1.35
C ASN A 134 -1.26 -19.36 2.34
N ASN A 135 -0.12 -18.83 1.96
CA ASN A 135 0.46 -17.69 2.62
C ASN A 135 -0.37 -16.46 2.32
N GLY A 136 -0.75 -15.73 3.37
CA GLY A 136 -1.57 -14.53 3.24
C GLY A 136 -3.06 -14.75 3.47
N CYS A 137 -3.84 -13.76 3.11
CA CYS A 137 -5.28 -13.77 3.32
C CYS A 137 -5.99 -14.74 2.38
N PRO A 138 -6.99 -15.47 2.85
CA PRO A 138 -7.80 -16.35 2.01
C PRO A 138 -8.56 -15.60 0.91
N ASP A 139 -8.77 -14.31 1.09
CA ASP A 139 -9.36 -13.42 0.08
C ASP A 139 -8.33 -12.36 -0.33
N LYS A 140 -7.82 -12.45 -1.56
CA LYS A 140 -6.84 -11.52 -2.14
C LYS A 140 -7.30 -10.05 -2.18
N HIS A 141 -8.55 -9.79 -1.83
CA HIS A 141 -9.14 -8.44 -1.80
C HIS A 141 -9.29 -7.88 -0.39
N GLN A 142 -8.96 -8.65 0.64
CA GLN A 142 -8.98 -8.19 2.03
C GLN A 142 -7.56 -7.83 2.50
N VAL A 143 -7.46 -6.74 3.24
CA VAL A 143 -6.24 -6.43 3.99
C VAL A 143 -6.25 -7.31 5.23
N CYS A 144 -5.53 -8.41 5.20
CA CYS A 144 -5.28 -9.20 6.39
C CYS A 144 -4.04 -8.66 7.09
N ILE A 145 -4.21 -8.27 8.32
CA ILE A 145 -3.09 -7.96 9.20
C ILE A 145 -3.21 -8.93 10.35
N VAL A 146 -2.33 -9.89 10.37
CA VAL A 146 -2.14 -10.72 11.54
C VAL A 146 -1.44 -9.84 12.57
N LEU A 147 -2.21 -9.27 13.47
CA LEU A 147 -1.66 -8.71 14.71
C LEU A 147 -1.11 -9.91 15.48
N GLY A 148 0.20 -10.13 15.36
CA GLY A 148 0.87 -11.12 16.18
C GLY A 148 0.54 -10.81 17.63
N SER A 149 -0.19 -11.70 18.30
CA SER A 149 -0.38 -11.66 19.73
C SER A 149 0.98 -11.90 20.36
N SER A 150 1.73 -10.84 20.61
CA SER A 150 2.92 -10.88 21.43
C SER A 150 2.52 -11.03 22.90
N ASP A 151 1.98 -12.18 23.25
CA ASP A 151 1.96 -12.64 24.61
C ASP A 151 3.36 -13.20 24.91
N LYS A 152 4.32 -12.32 25.08
CA LYS A 152 5.57 -12.61 25.77
C LYS A 152 5.63 -11.74 26.99
N SER A 153 5.12 -12.30 28.10
CA SER A 153 5.50 -11.90 29.45
C SER A 153 7.02 -11.76 29.54
N LEU A 154 7.51 -10.52 29.64
CA LEU A 154 8.89 -10.25 30.02
C LEU A 154 9.11 -10.81 31.43
N PRO A 155 10.16 -11.60 31.66
CA PRO A 155 10.57 -11.89 33.03
C PRO A 155 11.15 -10.63 33.67
N ARG A 156 10.81 -10.46 34.94
CA ARG A 156 11.28 -9.38 35.82
C ARG A 156 12.78 -9.41 36.02
#